data_b490c2ac8713501e5067f942db4baff7
#
_entry.id   b490c2ac8713501e5067f942db4baff7
#
_cell.length_a   1.000
_cell.length_b   1.000
_cell.length_c   1.000
_cell.angle_alpha   90.00
_cell.angle_beta   90.00
_cell.angle_gamma   90.00
#
_symmetry.space_group_name_H-M   'P 1'
#
loop_
_entity.id
_entity.type
_entity.pdbx_description
1 polymer ?
#
loop_
_entity_poly.entity_id
_entity_poly.type
_entity_poly.pdbx_seq_one_letter_code
_entity_poly.pdbx_strand_id
1 'polypeptide(L)'
;MMRLCSNYIRPRIFIARIPKGYAGTRSTVGLIARLVGEGAKDFYVRQTAIAILRRHGIRPKDYLGEINTLFEWVKRNVRYTRDIHRVELLHTARRMLELRAGDCDDMTILLCAMLKSIGHPVRLALVGFNPQKKSLFTHIYLEVFYKGRWIPLDPTVNRPMGWAPPLVHKQIFPVD
;
A
#
# COMPACT_ATOMS: atom_id res chain seq x y z
N MET A 1 -26.79 26.64 7.52
CA MET A 1 -26.28 25.59 8.45
C MET A 1 -26.49 24.24 7.82
N MET A 2 -25.50 23.75 7.03
CA MET A 2 -25.57 22.46 6.33
C MET A 2 -25.21 21.35 7.31
N ARG A 3 -26.19 20.52 7.66
CA ARG A 3 -25.92 19.27 8.41
C ARG A 3 -25.19 18.30 7.49
N LEU A 4 -23.91 18.09 7.71
CA LEU A 4 -23.17 16.96 7.15
C LEU A 4 -23.77 15.69 7.76
N CYS A 5 -24.60 14.99 7.00
CA CYS A 5 -24.98 13.61 7.32
C CYS A 5 -23.71 12.77 7.24
N SER A 6 -23.06 12.56 8.36
CA SER A 6 -22.02 11.56 8.50
C SER A 6 -22.67 10.18 8.38
N ASN A 7 -22.66 9.63 7.16
CA ASN A 7 -22.90 8.22 6.97
C ASN A 7 -21.72 7.44 7.54
N TYR A 8 -21.72 7.25 8.85
CA TYR A 8 -20.74 6.45 9.56
C TYR A 8 -20.97 4.99 9.19
N ILE A 9 -20.35 4.54 8.11
CA ILE A 9 -20.35 3.13 7.76
C ILE A 9 -19.53 2.44 8.85
N ARG A 10 -20.20 1.64 9.69
CA ARG A 10 -19.49 0.84 10.70
C ARG A 10 -18.46 -0.04 10.02
N PRO A 11 -17.18 -0.04 10.45
CA PRO A 11 -16.18 -0.88 9.84
C PRO A 11 -16.57 -2.36 10.01
N ARG A 12 -16.46 -3.13 8.93
CA ARG A 12 -16.58 -4.58 9.01
C ARG A 12 -15.24 -5.15 9.43
N ILE A 13 -15.25 -5.93 10.50
CA ILE A 13 -14.05 -6.60 11.03
C ILE A 13 -14.15 -8.08 10.65
N PHE A 14 -13.11 -8.59 10.00
CA PHE A 14 -12.94 -10.01 9.72
C PHE A 14 -11.77 -10.52 10.55
N ILE A 15 -11.95 -11.64 11.24
CA ILE A 15 -10.92 -12.27 12.05
C ILE A 15 -10.62 -13.62 11.41
N ALA A 16 -9.33 -13.87 11.15
CA ALA A 16 -8.86 -15.14 10.63
C ALA A 16 -7.61 -15.61 11.42
N ARG A 17 -7.44 -16.92 11.53
CA ARG A 17 -6.20 -17.50 12.05
C ARG A 17 -5.20 -17.62 10.92
N ILE A 18 -4.02 -17.02 11.11
CA ILE A 18 -2.92 -17.11 10.16
C ILE A 18 -2.01 -18.27 10.58
N PRO A 19 -1.65 -19.19 9.68
CA PRO A 19 -0.67 -20.25 9.96
C PRO A 19 0.68 -19.67 10.39
N LYS A 20 1.48 -20.47 11.10
CA LYS A 20 2.84 -20.05 11.46
C LYS A 20 3.79 -20.16 10.27
N GLY A 21 4.85 -19.35 10.29
CA GLY A 21 5.94 -19.39 9.30
C GLY A 21 5.54 -18.93 7.90
N TYR A 22 6.23 -19.44 6.90
CA TYR A 22 6.07 -18.98 5.51
C TYR A 22 4.65 -19.15 4.93
N ALA A 23 3.92 -20.19 5.37
CA ALA A 23 2.52 -20.37 4.96
C ALA A 23 1.64 -19.21 5.47
N GLY A 24 1.89 -18.73 6.69
CA GLY A 24 1.21 -17.54 7.23
C GLY A 24 1.55 -16.28 6.43
N THR A 25 2.83 -16.05 6.18
CA THR A 25 3.28 -14.93 5.34
C THR A 25 2.58 -14.92 3.98
N ARG A 26 2.49 -16.08 3.30
CA ARG A 26 1.75 -16.18 2.02
C ARG A 26 0.27 -15.86 2.16
N SER A 27 -0.35 -16.29 3.26
CA SER A 27 -1.76 -15.98 3.53
C SER A 27 -1.98 -14.48 3.72
N THR A 28 -1.13 -13.81 4.51
CA THR A 28 -1.17 -12.36 4.70
C THR A 28 -1.00 -11.62 3.37
N VAL A 29 0.02 -11.98 2.57
CA VAL A 29 0.24 -11.33 1.25
C VAL A 29 -0.94 -11.54 0.31
N GLY A 30 -1.58 -12.70 0.33
CA GLY A 30 -2.81 -12.95 -0.44
C GLY A 30 -3.96 -12.04 -0.02
N LEU A 31 -4.12 -11.79 1.28
CA LEU A 31 -5.08 -10.81 1.81
C LEU A 31 -4.74 -9.38 1.39
N ILE A 32 -3.46 -9.00 1.46
CA ILE A 32 -2.98 -7.69 1.01
C ILE A 32 -3.31 -7.48 -0.48
N ALA A 33 -2.98 -8.44 -1.34
CA ALA A 33 -3.27 -8.37 -2.77
C ALA A 33 -4.78 -8.20 -3.04
N ARG A 34 -5.63 -8.93 -2.31
CA ARG A 34 -7.08 -8.81 -2.38
C ARG A 34 -7.55 -7.42 -1.95
N LEU A 35 -7.07 -6.89 -0.81
CA LEU A 35 -7.42 -5.56 -0.32
C LEU A 35 -6.98 -4.45 -1.28
N VAL A 36 -5.83 -4.62 -1.97
CA VAL A 36 -5.40 -3.72 -3.04
C VAL A 36 -6.38 -3.75 -4.21
N GLY A 37 -6.79 -4.95 -4.67
CA GLY A 37 -7.76 -5.11 -5.76
C GLY A 37 -9.12 -4.51 -5.44
N GLU A 38 -9.62 -4.69 -4.21
CA GLU A 38 -10.85 -4.07 -3.71
C GLU A 38 -10.71 -2.54 -3.63
N GLY A 39 -9.60 -2.05 -3.08
CA GLY A 39 -9.32 -0.62 -2.95
C GLY A 39 -9.16 0.08 -4.30
N ALA A 40 -8.58 -0.59 -5.30
CA ALA A 40 -8.45 -0.04 -6.65
C ALA A 40 -9.80 0.18 -7.35
N LYS A 41 -10.83 -0.57 -6.97
CA LYS A 41 -12.22 -0.44 -7.46
C LYS A 41 -13.06 0.50 -6.61
N ASP A 42 -12.56 0.94 -5.45
CA ASP A 42 -13.28 1.86 -4.56
C ASP A 42 -13.29 3.27 -5.14
N PHE A 43 -14.49 3.78 -5.39
CA PHE A 43 -14.69 5.12 -5.97
C PHE A 43 -14.06 6.22 -5.11
N TYR A 44 -14.16 6.13 -3.79
CA TYR A 44 -13.59 7.14 -2.89
C TYR A 44 -12.05 7.16 -2.94
N VAL A 45 -11.41 5.99 -3.00
CA VAL A 45 -9.95 5.86 -3.15
C VAL A 45 -9.50 6.52 -4.46
N ARG A 46 -10.16 6.19 -5.57
CA ARG A 46 -9.86 6.78 -6.88
C ARG A 46 -10.06 8.28 -6.91
N GLN A 47 -11.19 8.78 -6.40
CA GLN A 47 -11.47 10.22 -6.37
C GLN A 47 -10.46 10.97 -5.51
N THR A 48 -10.04 10.38 -4.39
CA THR A 48 -9.01 10.95 -3.54
C THR A 48 -7.67 11.03 -4.26
N ALA A 49 -7.26 9.97 -4.96
CA ALA A 49 -6.03 9.99 -5.77
C ALA A 49 -6.08 11.11 -6.82
N ILE A 50 -7.16 11.20 -7.59
CA ILE A 50 -7.34 12.26 -8.60
C ILE A 50 -7.34 13.67 -7.97
N ALA A 51 -8.00 13.85 -6.83
CA ALA A 51 -8.04 15.14 -6.13
C ALA A 51 -6.63 15.56 -5.66
N ILE A 52 -5.82 14.63 -5.17
CA ILE A 52 -4.43 14.90 -4.80
C ILE A 52 -3.64 15.37 -6.02
N LEU A 53 -3.71 14.64 -7.14
CA LEU A 53 -2.98 15.00 -8.36
C LEU A 53 -3.38 16.39 -8.88
N ARG A 54 -4.68 16.69 -8.93
CA ARG A 54 -5.18 18.01 -9.31
C ARG A 54 -4.68 19.12 -8.39
N ARG A 55 -4.70 18.88 -7.08
CA ARG A 55 -4.21 19.87 -6.07
C ARG A 55 -2.73 20.19 -6.25
N HIS A 56 -1.94 19.23 -6.72
CA HIS A 56 -0.51 19.40 -6.98
C HIS A 56 -0.21 19.84 -8.43
N GLY A 57 -1.22 20.13 -9.24
CA GLY A 57 -1.05 20.63 -10.59
C GLY A 57 -0.49 19.60 -11.58
N ILE A 58 -0.63 18.30 -11.29
CA ILE A 58 -0.14 17.23 -12.17
C ILE A 58 -0.97 17.21 -13.46
N ARG A 59 -0.29 17.30 -14.60
CA ARG A 59 -0.93 17.30 -15.92
C ARG A 59 -1.36 15.88 -16.31
N PRO A 60 -2.44 15.74 -17.11
CA PRO A 60 -2.82 14.45 -17.68
C PRO A 60 -1.66 13.81 -18.44
N LYS A 61 -1.45 12.50 -18.27
CA LYS A 61 -0.37 11.71 -18.87
C LYS A 61 1.05 12.01 -18.34
N ASP A 62 1.20 12.82 -17.32
CA ASP A 62 2.45 12.91 -16.58
C ASP A 62 2.54 11.75 -15.59
N TYR A 63 2.68 10.52 -16.14
CA TYR A 63 2.65 9.29 -15.36
C TYR A 63 3.72 9.25 -14.26
N LEU A 64 4.90 9.81 -14.51
CA LEU A 64 5.94 9.86 -13.48
C LEU A 64 5.58 10.85 -12.36
N GLY A 65 5.04 12.00 -12.72
CA GLY A 65 4.50 12.98 -11.77
C GLY A 65 3.35 12.40 -10.95
N GLU A 66 2.44 11.63 -11.57
CA GLU A 66 1.34 10.94 -10.88
C GLU A 66 1.89 9.98 -9.82
N ILE A 67 2.83 9.10 -10.21
CA ILE A 67 3.45 8.11 -9.33
C ILE A 67 4.15 8.80 -8.15
N ASN A 68 5.03 9.76 -8.43
CA ASN A 68 5.81 10.45 -7.41
C ASN A 68 4.91 11.25 -6.45
N THR A 69 3.88 11.91 -6.97
CA THR A 69 2.98 12.73 -6.15
C THR A 69 2.18 11.88 -5.17
N LEU A 70 1.62 10.76 -5.61
CA LEU A 70 0.89 9.86 -4.70
C LEU A 70 1.81 9.20 -3.69
N PHE A 71 3.02 8.80 -4.10
CA PHE A 71 4.03 8.25 -3.21
C PHE A 71 4.42 9.25 -2.11
N GLU A 72 4.77 10.47 -2.48
CA GLU A 72 5.14 11.52 -1.52
C GLU A 72 3.95 11.92 -0.63
N TRP A 73 2.73 11.89 -1.19
CA TRP A 73 1.55 12.17 -0.40
C TRP A 73 1.33 11.13 0.70
N VAL A 74 1.42 9.84 0.38
CA VAL A 74 1.29 8.77 1.40
C VAL A 74 2.37 8.91 2.47
N LYS A 75 3.63 9.08 2.09
CA LYS A 75 4.74 9.30 3.03
C LYS A 75 4.50 10.45 4.02
N ARG A 76 3.93 11.56 3.55
CA ARG A 76 3.75 12.75 4.37
C ARG A 76 2.45 12.78 5.17
N ASN A 77 1.43 12.06 4.73
CA ASN A 77 0.09 12.15 5.29
C ASN A 77 -0.36 10.90 6.05
N VAL A 78 0.42 9.83 5.99
CA VAL A 78 0.16 8.60 6.75
C VAL A 78 1.29 8.39 7.75
N ARG A 79 0.94 8.36 9.03
CA ARG A 79 1.89 8.12 10.11
C ARG A 79 2.17 6.61 10.22
N TYR A 80 3.44 6.24 10.19
CA TYR A 80 3.83 4.87 10.47
C TYR A 80 3.53 4.49 11.93
N THR A 81 2.80 3.40 12.12
CA THR A 81 2.48 2.82 13.44
C THR A 81 2.62 1.32 13.34
N ARG A 82 3.29 0.71 14.31
CA ARG A 82 3.41 -0.75 14.38
C ARG A 82 2.15 -1.38 14.92
N ASP A 83 1.85 -2.57 14.45
CA ASP A 83 0.79 -3.41 14.99
C ASP A 83 1.05 -3.81 16.44
N ILE A 84 -0.02 -4.16 17.15
CA ILE A 84 0.03 -4.71 18.49
C ILE A 84 0.70 -6.10 18.41
N HIS A 85 1.61 -6.37 19.31
CA HIS A 85 2.34 -7.62 19.32
C HIS A 85 1.43 -8.87 19.17
N ARG A 86 1.72 -9.72 18.17
CA ARG A 86 0.97 -10.93 17.77
C ARG A 86 -0.42 -10.72 17.18
N VAL A 87 -0.76 -9.49 16.82
CA VAL A 87 -1.99 -9.19 16.09
C VAL A 87 -1.61 -8.53 14.78
N GLU A 88 -1.95 -9.16 13.67
CA GLU A 88 -1.82 -8.61 12.32
C GLU A 88 -3.08 -7.83 11.98
N LEU A 89 -2.99 -6.54 11.75
CA LEU A 89 -4.11 -5.70 11.39
C LEU A 89 -3.94 -5.23 9.95
N LEU A 90 -4.87 -5.60 9.09
CA LEU A 90 -4.89 -5.14 7.71
C LEU A 90 -6.08 -4.20 7.50
N HIS A 91 -5.82 -3.01 7.03
CA HIS A 91 -6.86 -2.02 6.73
C HIS A 91 -7.14 -1.93 5.23
N THR A 92 -8.41 -1.72 4.87
CA THR A 92 -8.74 -1.35 3.49
C THR A 92 -8.13 -0.01 3.13
N ALA A 93 -7.85 0.22 1.85
CA ALA A 93 -7.31 1.50 1.37
C ALA A 93 -8.22 2.69 1.77
N ARG A 94 -9.55 2.51 1.74
CA ARG A 94 -10.51 3.50 2.20
C ARG A 94 -10.34 3.82 3.68
N ARG A 95 -10.20 2.78 4.52
CA ARG A 95 -9.99 2.96 5.96
C ARG A 95 -8.67 3.68 6.25
N MET A 96 -7.62 3.41 5.49
CA MET A 96 -6.35 4.09 5.61
C MET A 96 -6.43 5.60 5.28
N LEU A 97 -7.26 5.99 4.31
CA LEU A 97 -7.52 7.41 4.03
C LEU A 97 -8.20 8.13 5.20
N GLU A 98 -8.99 7.42 5.99
CA GLU A 98 -9.64 7.95 7.19
C GLU A 98 -8.68 8.00 8.39
N LEU A 99 -7.98 6.89 8.68
CA LEU A 99 -7.11 6.75 9.85
C LEU A 99 -5.81 7.53 9.73
N ARG A 100 -5.21 7.53 8.54
CA ARG A 100 -3.89 8.11 8.25
C ARG A 100 -2.79 7.61 9.20
N ALA A 101 -2.89 6.38 9.61
CA ALA A 101 -1.92 5.68 10.44
C ALA A 101 -2.01 4.18 10.17
N GLY A 102 -0.87 3.50 10.07
CA GLY A 102 -0.75 2.09 9.84
C GLY A 102 0.70 1.67 9.66
N ASP A 103 0.93 0.39 9.47
CA ASP A 103 2.27 -0.19 9.28
C ASP A 103 2.66 -0.31 7.80
N CYS A 104 3.66 -1.15 7.49
CA CYS A 104 4.15 -1.32 6.13
C CYS A 104 3.09 -1.94 5.20
N ASP A 105 2.29 -2.87 5.70
CA ASP A 105 1.24 -3.55 4.95
C ASP A 105 0.14 -2.56 4.55
N ASP A 106 -0.30 -1.77 5.50
CA ASP A 106 -1.35 -0.76 5.35
C ASP A 106 -0.96 0.37 4.39
N MET A 107 0.26 0.90 4.55
CA MET A 107 0.77 1.95 3.68
C MET A 107 0.98 1.43 2.25
N THR A 108 1.40 0.16 2.11
CA THR A 108 1.53 -0.51 0.81
C THR A 108 0.16 -0.72 0.16
N ILE A 109 -0.84 -1.21 0.91
CA ILE A 109 -2.22 -1.38 0.43
C ILE A 109 -2.77 -0.05 -0.11
N LEU A 110 -2.63 1.02 0.67
CA LEU A 110 -3.15 2.34 0.28
C LEU A 110 -2.50 2.83 -1.03
N LEU A 111 -1.17 2.86 -1.07
CA LEU A 111 -0.45 3.39 -2.24
C LEU A 111 -0.66 2.53 -3.49
N CYS A 112 -0.64 1.20 -3.35
CA CYS A 112 -0.99 0.28 -4.44
C CYS A 112 -2.40 0.54 -4.98
N ALA A 113 -3.39 0.63 -4.09
CA ALA A 113 -4.78 0.85 -4.49
C ALA A 113 -4.97 2.20 -5.20
N MET A 114 -4.35 3.27 -4.71
CA MET A 114 -4.40 4.58 -5.35
C MET A 114 -3.80 4.54 -6.76
N LEU A 115 -2.58 4.01 -6.92
CA LEU A 115 -1.91 3.91 -8.21
C LEU A 115 -2.68 3.02 -9.19
N LYS A 116 -3.12 1.83 -8.74
CA LYS A 116 -3.88 0.90 -9.57
C LYS A 116 -5.24 1.48 -9.99
N SER A 117 -5.90 2.25 -9.12
CA SER A 117 -7.20 2.87 -9.41
C SER A 117 -7.15 3.89 -10.57
N ILE A 118 -5.99 4.45 -10.86
CA ILE A 118 -5.75 5.39 -11.96
C ILE A 118 -4.99 4.76 -13.14
N GLY A 119 -4.76 3.45 -13.11
CA GLY A 119 -4.26 2.67 -14.25
C GLY A 119 -2.78 2.33 -14.24
N HIS A 120 -2.04 2.62 -13.15
CA HIS A 120 -0.64 2.19 -13.05
C HIS A 120 -0.55 0.71 -12.68
N PRO A 121 0.22 -0.12 -13.42
CA PRO A 121 0.49 -1.49 -13.02
C PRO A 121 1.38 -1.51 -11.78
N VAL A 122 0.99 -2.29 -10.77
CA VAL A 122 1.70 -2.42 -9.50
C VAL A 122 1.91 -3.89 -9.14
N ARG A 123 2.92 -4.18 -8.32
CA ARG A 123 3.15 -5.48 -7.72
C ARG A 123 3.70 -5.34 -6.31
N LEU A 124 3.53 -6.36 -5.49
CA LEU A 124 4.04 -6.39 -4.12
C LEU A 124 5.44 -6.98 -4.10
N ALA A 125 6.34 -6.38 -3.33
CA ALA A 125 7.69 -6.85 -3.07
C ALA A 125 7.83 -7.16 -1.58
N LEU A 126 7.85 -8.45 -1.27
CA LEU A 126 8.08 -8.97 0.07
C LEU A 126 9.57 -9.21 0.27
N VAL A 127 10.16 -8.70 1.35
CA VAL A 127 11.61 -8.73 1.54
C VAL A 127 12.02 -9.22 2.92
N GLY A 128 13.18 -9.87 2.95
CA GLY A 128 13.81 -10.36 4.17
C GLY A 128 15.27 -9.94 4.26
N PHE A 129 15.72 -9.71 5.48
CA PHE A 129 17.05 -9.16 5.79
C PHE A 129 17.97 -10.18 6.48
N ASN A 130 17.48 -11.38 6.75
CA ASN A 130 18.26 -12.40 7.45
C ASN A 130 18.82 -13.46 6.47
N PRO A 131 20.15 -13.55 6.27
CA PRO A 131 20.74 -14.48 5.31
C PRO A 131 20.62 -15.97 5.74
N GLN A 132 20.50 -16.24 7.04
CA GLN A 132 20.34 -17.59 7.59
C GLN A 132 18.88 -18.09 7.52
N LYS A 133 17.92 -17.18 7.33
CA LYS A 133 16.47 -17.49 7.33
C LYS A 133 15.80 -16.98 6.06
N LYS A 134 16.07 -17.64 4.94
CA LYS A 134 15.55 -17.25 3.61
C LYS A 134 14.02 -17.25 3.48
N SER A 135 13.30 -17.89 4.40
CA SER A 135 11.83 -17.88 4.45
C SER A 135 11.26 -16.83 5.41
N LEU A 136 12.11 -16.05 6.08
CA LEU A 136 11.70 -14.99 6.99
C LEU A 136 11.63 -13.66 6.23
N PHE A 137 10.42 -13.24 5.92
CA PHE A 137 10.11 -11.93 5.38
C PHE A 137 9.61 -11.05 6.51
N THR A 138 10.08 -9.83 6.55
CA THR A 138 9.81 -8.90 7.65
C THR A 138 9.40 -7.50 7.18
N HIS A 139 9.34 -7.30 5.86
CA HIS A 139 8.91 -6.03 5.30
C HIS A 139 8.29 -6.22 3.92
N ILE A 140 7.35 -5.36 3.58
CA ILE A 140 6.69 -5.29 2.29
C ILE A 140 6.67 -3.85 1.80
N TYR A 141 6.86 -3.68 0.49
CA TYR A 141 6.64 -2.44 -0.24
C TYR A 141 6.08 -2.76 -1.63
N LEU A 142 5.79 -1.76 -2.43
CA LEU A 142 5.31 -1.99 -3.79
C LEU A 142 6.35 -1.60 -4.84
N GLU A 143 6.18 -2.16 -6.03
CA GLU A 143 6.85 -1.69 -7.23
C GLU A 143 5.81 -1.28 -8.27
N VAL A 144 6.03 -0.17 -8.95
CA VAL A 144 5.20 0.32 -10.05
C VAL A 144 5.92 0.18 -11.37
N PHE A 145 5.21 -0.24 -12.42
CA PHE A 145 5.80 -0.37 -13.75
C PHE A 145 5.74 0.95 -14.51
N TYR A 146 6.90 1.40 -14.99
CA TYR A 146 7.01 2.62 -15.80
C TYR A 146 8.14 2.51 -16.83
N LYS A 147 7.84 2.76 -18.09
CA LYS A 147 8.80 2.74 -19.21
C LYS A 147 9.72 1.52 -19.22
N GLY A 148 9.13 0.31 -19.17
CA GLY A 148 9.85 -0.95 -19.29
C GLY A 148 10.54 -1.44 -18.01
N ARG A 149 10.41 -0.76 -16.87
CA ARG A 149 11.05 -1.16 -15.61
C ARG A 149 10.12 -1.06 -14.42
N TRP A 150 10.39 -1.85 -13.41
CA TRP A 150 9.74 -1.78 -12.10
C TRP A 150 10.50 -0.83 -11.19
N ILE A 151 9.81 0.16 -10.65
CA ILE A 151 10.37 1.20 -9.77
C ILE A 151 9.89 0.91 -8.35
N PRO A 152 10.78 0.68 -7.38
CA PRO A 152 10.42 0.50 -5.97
C PRO A 152 9.82 1.77 -5.37
N LEU A 153 8.79 1.58 -4.55
CA LEU A 153 8.13 2.64 -3.78
C LEU A 153 7.92 2.12 -2.35
N ASP A 154 8.76 2.54 -1.43
CA ASP A 154 8.61 2.23 -0.02
C ASP A 154 8.16 3.47 0.76
N PRO A 155 6.86 3.60 1.07
CA PRO A 155 6.33 4.79 1.73
C PRO A 155 6.64 4.85 3.22
N THR A 156 7.23 3.80 3.80
CA THR A 156 7.50 3.71 5.25
C THR A 156 8.77 4.43 5.67
N VAL A 157 9.63 4.76 4.71
CA VAL A 157 10.94 5.38 4.95
C VAL A 157 11.07 6.73 4.24
N ASN A 158 11.87 7.62 4.82
CA ASN A 158 12.14 8.91 4.19
C ASN A 158 13.24 8.78 3.10
N ARG A 159 12.90 8.09 2.02
CA ARG A 159 13.76 7.91 0.84
C ARG A 159 12.99 8.30 -0.43
N PRO A 160 13.70 8.67 -1.50
CA PRO A 160 13.05 9.02 -2.77
C PRO A 160 12.48 7.78 -3.47
N MET A 161 11.57 8.03 -4.40
CA MET A 161 11.10 7.03 -5.36
C MET A 161 12.29 6.33 -6.05
N GLY A 162 12.20 5.02 -6.21
CA GLY A 162 13.26 4.20 -6.80
C GLY A 162 14.27 3.64 -5.80
N TRP A 163 14.23 4.10 -4.55
CA TRP A 163 15.04 3.49 -3.51
C TRP A 163 14.40 2.18 -3.02
N ALA A 164 15.22 1.17 -2.83
CA ALA A 164 14.84 -0.09 -2.17
C ALA A 164 15.76 -0.37 -0.98
N PRO A 165 15.25 -0.98 0.10
CA PRO A 165 16.11 -1.34 1.22
C PRO A 165 17.18 -2.36 0.78
N PRO A 166 18.38 -2.34 1.41
CA PRO A 166 19.36 -3.40 1.22
C PRO A 166 18.77 -4.71 1.75
N LEU A 167 18.44 -5.61 0.84
CA LEU A 167 17.75 -6.86 1.14
C LEU A 167 18.64 -8.07 0.85
N VAL A 168 18.36 -9.18 1.54
CA VAL A 168 19.04 -10.46 1.30
C VAL A 168 18.25 -11.32 0.32
N HIS A 169 16.91 -11.29 0.42
CA HIS A 169 16.01 -12.03 -0.49
C HIS A 169 14.72 -11.25 -0.69
N LYS A 170 14.16 -11.43 -1.87
CA LYS A 170 12.92 -10.78 -2.30
C LYS A 170 12.01 -11.77 -2.99
N GLN A 171 10.72 -11.65 -2.75
CA GLN A 171 9.68 -12.36 -3.47
C GLN A 171 8.66 -11.38 -4.02
N ILE A 172 8.26 -11.57 -5.26
CA ILE A 172 7.29 -10.71 -5.96
C ILE A 172 5.95 -11.41 -6.02
N PHE A 173 4.89 -10.64 -5.75
CA PHE A 173 3.52 -11.07 -5.89
C PHE A 173 2.77 -10.11 -6.81
N PRO A 174 2.11 -10.62 -7.86
CA PRO A 174 1.26 -9.79 -8.70
C PRO A 174 0.04 -9.30 -7.91
N VAL A 175 -0.54 -8.20 -8.39
CA VAL A 175 -1.83 -7.68 -7.93
C VAL A 175 -2.73 -7.57 -9.15
N ASP A 176 -3.69 -8.48 -9.27
CA ASP A 176 -4.65 -8.57 -10.37
C ASP A 176 -5.81 -7.57 -10.23
#